data_183f7a681594ed1d449857d175018611
#
_entry.id   183f7a681594ed1d449857d175018611
#
_cell.length_a   1.000
_cell.length_b   1.000
_cell.length_c   1.000
_cell.angle_alpha   90.00
_cell.angle_beta   90.00
_cell.angle_gamma   90.00
#
_symmetry.space_group_name_H-M   'P 1'
#
loop_
_entity.id
_entity.type
_entity.pdbx_description
1 polymer ?
#
loop_
_entity_poly.entity_id
_entity_poly.type
_entity_poly.pdbx_seq_one_letter_code
_entity_poly.pdbx_strand_id
1 'polypeptide(L)'
;MKLKKDRIEVEFITLIMGSGKTSVTIKEFNRLPDEKFLYVTPFIKETERITNECINFVYPTDAAGTKSMSFDKLVSSGKRIATTHELFLGLNKEDYSMFADYTLILDEVIAGVEDLKITKKDVGYLLDNPSLVKFNDDNSVKWVDADYDGRFNDLKESVEKGGVVLVNNSAVAKEFPIEIFESFKKASVMTYHAEASLLYHYFLGKGIIPRIVYRDSKVEAQRITEFKKLITVYQGKHIYKRIKPTLSVSWYEKATTGQLNNIENKVRGFFNSIDVPKELTLFSTFADYEEKINVQRHLPEHIAHNTRATNEYREYIALSYTVNRRINPVIDRYFKQNGVVIFNEDAWSLSELIQVIWRLRIREDKPIYVQILSKRMRDLFMDWLDNKRPTTKQFCEDVAQEFL
;
A
#
# COMPACT_ATOMS: atom_id res chain seq x y z
N MET A 1 7.00 -14.25 23.76
CA MET A 1 5.64 -14.19 23.18
C MET A 1 5.10 -15.62 23.10
N LYS A 2 3.98 -15.96 23.75
CA LYS A 2 3.39 -17.33 23.65
C LYS A 2 2.61 -17.41 22.34
N LEU A 3 3.05 -18.25 21.40
CA LEU A 3 2.31 -18.58 20.19
C LEU A 3 0.96 -19.23 20.59
N LYS A 4 -0.16 -18.56 20.29
CA LYS A 4 -1.48 -19.19 20.40
C LYS A 4 -1.67 -20.15 19.22
N LYS A 5 -1.99 -21.42 19.51
CA LYS A 5 -1.98 -22.55 18.57
C LYS A 5 -3.14 -22.58 17.55
N ASP A 6 -4.11 -21.65 17.63
CA ASP A 6 -5.34 -21.64 16.82
C ASP A 6 -5.57 -20.29 16.10
N ARG A 7 -4.49 -19.72 15.51
CA ARG A 7 -4.63 -18.49 14.70
C ARG A 7 -4.83 -18.82 13.23
N ILE A 8 -5.54 -17.94 12.54
CA ILE A 8 -5.81 -18.02 11.11
C ILE A 8 -4.53 -18.29 10.29
N GLU A 9 -4.66 -19.13 9.25
CA GLU A 9 -3.64 -19.27 8.22
C GLU A 9 -3.67 -18.04 7.30
N VAL A 10 -2.58 -17.26 7.29
CA VAL A 10 -2.39 -16.12 6.39
C VAL A 10 -1.31 -16.47 5.38
N GLU A 11 -1.64 -16.33 4.08
CA GLU A 11 -0.68 -16.50 2.99
C GLU A 11 -0.46 -15.19 2.26
N PHE A 12 0.79 -14.90 1.93
CA PHE A 12 1.15 -13.87 0.96
C PHE A 12 1.62 -14.54 -0.33
N ILE A 13 0.87 -14.31 -1.41
CA ILE A 13 1.22 -14.80 -2.74
C ILE A 13 1.99 -13.70 -3.45
N THR A 14 3.32 -13.86 -3.51
CA THR A 14 4.20 -12.87 -4.11
C THR A 14 4.47 -13.19 -5.58
N LEU A 15 4.14 -12.24 -6.44
CA LEU A 15 4.26 -12.34 -7.89
C LEU A 15 4.60 -10.97 -8.47
N ILE A 16 5.55 -10.95 -9.42
CA ILE A 16 5.88 -9.75 -10.16
C ILE A 16 4.66 -9.22 -10.94
N MET A 17 4.61 -7.91 -11.19
CA MET A 17 3.54 -7.29 -11.95
C MET A 17 3.47 -7.87 -13.37
N GLY A 18 2.25 -7.97 -13.92
CA GLY A 18 2.01 -8.54 -15.23
C GLY A 18 2.16 -10.06 -15.34
N SER A 19 2.41 -10.77 -14.22
CA SER A 19 2.50 -12.25 -14.20
C SER A 19 1.16 -12.97 -14.23
N GLY A 20 0.04 -12.25 -14.37
CA GLY A 20 -1.29 -12.85 -14.46
C GLY A 20 -1.88 -13.32 -13.14
N LYS A 21 -1.55 -12.65 -12.01
CA LYS A 21 -2.09 -12.96 -10.67
C LYS A 21 -3.59 -13.21 -10.69
N THR A 22 -4.36 -12.24 -11.15
CA THR A 22 -5.83 -12.32 -11.20
C THR A 22 -6.32 -13.43 -12.11
N SER A 23 -5.68 -13.65 -13.26
CA SER A 23 -6.08 -14.75 -14.19
C SER A 23 -5.89 -16.14 -13.59
N VAL A 24 -4.85 -16.33 -12.76
CA VAL A 24 -4.65 -17.60 -12.02
C VAL A 24 -5.69 -17.73 -10.92
N THR A 25 -6.02 -16.66 -10.22
CA THR A 25 -7.05 -16.64 -9.17
C THR A 25 -8.43 -16.96 -9.75
N ILE A 26 -8.78 -16.41 -10.92
CA ILE A 26 -10.03 -16.74 -11.64
C ILE A 26 -10.10 -18.23 -11.97
N LYS A 27 -9.01 -18.83 -12.46
CA LYS A 27 -8.95 -20.28 -12.73
C LYS A 27 -9.18 -21.09 -11.45
N GLU A 28 -8.58 -20.68 -10.34
CA GLU A 28 -8.75 -21.34 -9.05
C GLU A 28 -10.19 -21.21 -8.53
N PHE A 29 -10.80 -20.03 -8.64
CA PHE A 29 -12.19 -19.83 -8.30
C PHE A 29 -13.12 -20.75 -9.09
N ASN A 30 -12.91 -20.87 -10.39
CA ASN A 30 -13.75 -21.72 -11.24
C ASN A 30 -13.52 -23.22 -11.02
N ARG A 31 -12.34 -23.62 -10.49
CA ARG A 31 -12.04 -24.99 -10.09
C ARG A 31 -12.74 -25.40 -8.79
N LEU A 32 -13.06 -24.43 -7.93
CA LEU A 32 -13.64 -24.65 -6.60
C LEU A 32 -15.01 -23.95 -6.48
N PRO A 33 -16.03 -24.36 -7.25
CA PRO A 33 -17.30 -23.63 -7.34
C PRO A 33 -18.12 -23.64 -6.05
N ASP A 34 -17.89 -24.60 -5.15
CA ASP A 34 -18.62 -24.77 -3.89
C ASP A 34 -17.96 -24.05 -2.70
N GLU A 35 -16.70 -23.59 -2.86
CA GLU A 35 -15.99 -22.85 -1.80
C GLU A 35 -16.47 -21.41 -1.77
N LYS A 36 -16.65 -20.88 -0.53
CA LYS A 36 -17.05 -19.49 -0.31
C LYS A 36 -15.81 -18.60 -0.31
N PHE A 37 -15.79 -17.64 -1.21
CA PHE A 37 -14.72 -16.67 -1.31
C PHE A 37 -15.25 -15.25 -1.10
N LEU A 38 -14.49 -14.45 -0.36
CA LEU A 38 -14.57 -13.00 -0.37
C LEU A 38 -13.33 -12.45 -1.08
N TYR A 39 -13.50 -11.98 -2.30
CA TYR A 39 -12.44 -11.34 -3.09
C TYR A 39 -12.54 -9.83 -2.90
N VAL A 40 -11.45 -9.21 -2.43
CA VAL A 40 -11.37 -7.80 -2.08
C VAL A 40 -10.31 -7.12 -2.93
N THR A 41 -10.69 -6.11 -3.69
CA THR A 41 -9.81 -5.38 -4.63
C THR A 41 -9.98 -3.87 -4.48
N PRO A 42 -8.98 -3.04 -4.83
CA PRO A 42 -9.14 -1.60 -4.81
C PRO A 42 -10.13 -1.06 -5.86
N PHE A 43 -10.60 -1.89 -6.83
CA PHE A 43 -11.36 -1.40 -7.99
C PHE A 43 -12.72 -2.04 -8.20
N ILE A 44 -13.70 -1.16 -8.49
CA ILE A 44 -15.03 -1.57 -8.97
C ILE A 44 -14.92 -2.36 -10.29
N LYS A 45 -14.11 -1.91 -11.25
CA LYS A 45 -13.93 -2.63 -12.53
C LYS A 45 -13.39 -4.05 -12.37
N GLU A 46 -12.56 -4.28 -11.35
CA GLU A 46 -12.04 -5.62 -11.08
C GLU A 46 -13.09 -6.49 -10.38
N THR A 47 -13.97 -5.91 -9.53
CA THR A 47 -15.12 -6.65 -8.98
C THR A 47 -16.07 -7.09 -10.10
N GLU A 48 -16.33 -6.24 -11.07
CA GLU A 48 -17.14 -6.56 -12.26
C GLU A 48 -16.50 -7.68 -13.09
N ARG A 49 -15.18 -7.60 -13.30
CA ARG A 49 -14.43 -8.62 -14.02
C ARG A 49 -14.52 -9.99 -13.34
N ILE A 50 -14.28 -10.06 -12.03
CA ILE A 50 -14.39 -11.29 -11.24
C ILE A 50 -15.82 -11.87 -11.34
N THR A 51 -16.83 -11.02 -11.25
CA THR A 51 -18.22 -11.45 -11.35
C THR A 51 -18.56 -12.01 -12.74
N ASN A 52 -18.00 -11.43 -13.79
CA ASN A 52 -18.24 -11.87 -15.17
C ASN A 52 -17.45 -13.16 -15.56
N GLU A 53 -16.23 -13.31 -15.03
CA GLU A 53 -15.33 -14.42 -15.40
C GLU A 53 -15.39 -15.62 -14.43
N CYS A 54 -16.01 -15.45 -13.24
CA CYS A 54 -16.07 -16.49 -12.20
C CYS A 54 -17.47 -16.98 -11.92
N ILE A 55 -17.60 -18.31 -11.78
CA ILE A 55 -18.88 -18.98 -11.52
C ILE A 55 -19.45 -18.50 -10.17
N ASN A 56 -20.73 -18.09 -10.16
CA ASN A 56 -21.50 -17.73 -8.97
C ASN A 56 -20.93 -16.58 -8.12
N PHE A 57 -20.03 -15.75 -8.65
CA PHE A 57 -19.63 -14.52 -7.99
C PHE A 57 -20.64 -13.41 -8.20
N VAL A 58 -20.86 -12.62 -7.16
CA VAL A 58 -21.71 -11.44 -7.15
C VAL A 58 -20.97 -10.27 -6.50
N TYR A 59 -21.44 -9.03 -6.70
CA TYR A 59 -20.91 -7.86 -6.02
C TYR A 59 -22.03 -7.00 -5.42
N PRO A 60 -21.79 -6.29 -4.31
CA PRO A 60 -22.78 -5.44 -3.66
C PRO A 60 -23.17 -4.26 -4.53
N THR A 61 -24.47 -3.95 -4.60
CA THR A 61 -25.04 -2.84 -5.36
C THR A 61 -25.95 -1.98 -4.48
N ASP A 62 -26.23 -0.75 -4.92
CA ASP A 62 -27.15 0.16 -4.23
C ASP A 62 -28.63 -0.08 -4.61
N ALA A 63 -28.94 -1.09 -5.41
CA ALA A 63 -30.27 -1.35 -5.96
C ALA A 63 -31.36 -1.64 -4.89
N ALA A 64 -30.99 -2.05 -3.69
CA ALA A 64 -31.93 -2.39 -2.61
C ALA A 64 -31.55 -1.72 -1.27
N GLY A 65 -31.01 -0.51 -1.31
CA GLY A 65 -30.53 0.23 -0.15
C GLY A 65 -29.08 0.66 -0.31
N THR A 66 -28.28 0.57 0.76
CA THR A 66 -26.84 0.88 0.69
C THR A 66 -26.03 -0.35 0.24
N LYS A 67 -24.82 -0.13 -0.29
CA LYS A 67 -23.87 -1.23 -0.62
C LYS A 67 -23.58 -2.11 0.59
N SER A 68 -23.49 -1.54 1.79
CA SER A 68 -23.29 -2.29 3.03
C SER A 68 -24.47 -3.25 3.29
N MET A 69 -25.71 -2.78 3.22
CA MET A 69 -26.90 -3.64 3.39
C MET A 69 -26.97 -4.75 2.34
N SER A 70 -26.58 -4.43 1.10
CA SER A 70 -26.50 -5.42 0.02
C SER A 70 -25.42 -6.47 0.34
N PHE A 71 -24.25 -6.05 0.83
CA PHE A 71 -23.14 -6.93 1.21
C PHE A 71 -23.57 -7.91 2.31
N ASP A 72 -24.20 -7.43 3.38
CA ASP A 72 -24.65 -8.25 4.50
C ASP A 72 -25.64 -9.34 4.07
N LYS A 73 -26.57 -9.00 3.16
CA LYS A 73 -27.50 -9.97 2.56
C LYS A 73 -26.79 -11.04 1.74
N LEU A 74 -25.76 -10.66 0.97
CA LEU A 74 -24.98 -11.59 0.15
C LEU A 74 -24.18 -12.55 1.03
N VAL A 75 -23.51 -12.06 2.08
CA VAL A 75 -22.76 -12.87 3.04
C VAL A 75 -23.70 -13.84 3.76
N SER A 76 -24.82 -13.35 4.32
CA SER A 76 -25.83 -14.17 5.02
C SER A 76 -26.43 -15.25 4.12
N SER A 77 -26.49 -15.01 2.80
CA SER A 77 -26.95 -15.97 1.79
C SER A 77 -25.83 -16.92 1.31
N GLY A 78 -24.62 -16.85 1.90
CA GLY A 78 -23.49 -17.71 1.55
C GLY A 78 -22.97 -17.53 0.12
N LYS A 79 -23.14 -16.35 -0.49
CA LYS A 79 -22.70 -16.06 -1.85
C LYS A 79 -21.18 -15.90 -1.93
N ARG A 80 -20.62 -16.20 -3.08
CA ARG A 80 -19.23 -15.84 -3.43
C ARG A 80 -19.23 -14.38 -3.84
N ILE A 81 -18.37 -13.56 -3.18
CA ILE A 81 -18.50 -12.11 -3.23
C ILE A 81 -17.20 -11.49 -3.72
N ALA A 82 -17.32 -10.56 -4.69
CA ALA A 82 -16.26 -9.63 -5.04
C ALA A 82 -16.64 -8.24 -4.50
N THR A 83 -15.72 -7.57 -3.79
CA THR A 83 -16.00 -6.25 -3.18
C THR A 83 -14.76 -5.34 -3.23
N THR A 84 -14.94 -4.07 -2.83
CA THR A 84 -13.85 -3.10 -2.80
C THR A 84 -13.17 -3.05 -1.43
N HIS A 85 -11.91 -2.57 -1.40
CA HIS A 85 -11.19 -2.26 -0.17
C HIS A 85 -11.99 -1.32 0.73
N GLU A 86 -12.64 -0.30 0.17
CA GLU A 86 -13.42 0.68 0.92
C GLU A 86 -14.56 0.02 1.71
N LEU A 87 -15.32 -0.86 1.06
CA LEU A 87 -16.42 -1.57 1.74
C LEU A 87 -15.88 -2.55 2.80
N PHE A 88 -14.80 -3.26 2.49
CA PHE A 88 -14.14 -4.19 3.42
C PHE A 88 -13.60 -3.48 4.66
N LEU A 89 -12.96 -2.32 4.50
CA LEU A 89 -12.43 -1.51 5.60
C LEU A 89 -13.53 -0.87 6.47
N GLY A 90 -14.74 -0.76 5.94
CA GLY A 90 -15.91 -0.19 6.63
C GLY A 90 -16.77 -1.23 7.36
N LEU A 91 -16.40 -2.52 7.39
CA LEU A 91 -17.16 -3.56 8.06
C LEU A 91 -17.18 -3.37 9.58
N ASN A 92 -18.33 -3.63 10.19
CA ASN A 92 -18.51 -3.54 11.63
C ASN A 92 -18.09 -4.85 12.32
N LYS A 93 -17.66 -4.75 13.57
CA LYS A 93 -17.15 -5.89 14.34
C LYS A 93 -18.22 -6.97 14.58
N GLU A 94 -19.47 -6.57 14.68
CA GLU A 94 -20.63 -7.46 14.86
C GLU A 94 -20.80 -8.43 13.68
N ASP A 95 -20.35 -8.03 12.49
CA ASP A 95 -20.51 -8.78 11.24
C ASP A 95 -19.42 -9.84 11.02
N TYR A 96 -18.34 -9.80 11.80
CA TYR A 96 -17.18 -10.66 11.56
C TYR A 96 -17.49 -12.16 11.66
N SER A 97 -18.42 -12.56 12.54
CA SER A 97 -18.82 -13.97 12.69
C SER A 97 -19.40 -14.61 11.43
N MET A 98 -19.87 -13.80 10.47
CA MET A 98 -20.40 -14.28 9.20
C MET A 98 -19.35 -14.84 8.24
N PHE A 99 -18.07 -14.60 8.49
CA PHE A 99 -16.98 -14.97 7.58
C PHE A 99 -16.32 -16.32 7.89
N ALA A 100 -16.77 -17.06 8.91
CA ALA A 100 -16.12 -18.27 9.40
C ALA A 100 -15.92 -19.37 8.33
N ASP A 101 -16.81 -19.44 7.33
CA ASP A 101 -16.74 -20.37 6.22
C ASP A 101 -16.05 -19.80 4.96
N TYR A 102 -15.67 -18.51 5.00
CA TYR A 102 -15.11 -17.84 3.82
C TYR A 102 -13.59 -17.91 3.81
N THR A 103 -13.04 -18.02 2.61
CA THR A 103 -11.63 -17.72 2.32
C THR A 103 -11.54 -16.29 1.81
N LEU A 104 -10.75 -15.45 2.51
CA LEU A 104 -10.45 -14.08 2.09
C LEU A 104 -9.34 -14.05 1.05
N ILE A 105 -9.56 -13.35 -0.05
CA ILE A 105 -8.53 -13.03 -1.04
C ILE A 105 -8.41 -11.52 -1.16
N LEU A 106 -7.27 -10.96 -0.73
CA LEU A 106 -6.95 -9.55 -0.93
C LEU A 106 -6.11 -9.40 -2.20
N ASP A 107 -6.65 -8.71 -3.18
CA ASP A 107 -5.91 -8.25 -4.35
C ASP A 107 -5.32 -6.87 -4.05
N GLU A 108 -4.03 -6.82 -3.90
CA GLU A 108 -3.25 -5.74 -3.31
C GLU A 108 -3.38 -5.61 -1.78
N VAL A 109 -2.33 -5.06 -1.17
CA VAL A 109 -2.28 -4.86 0.28
C VAL A 109 -3.13 -3.67 0.73
N ILE A 110 -3.78 -3.82 1.88
CA ILE A 110 -4.39 -2.72 2.63
C ILE A 110 -3.41 -2.20 3.68
N ALA A 111 -3.63 -0.99 4.18
CA ALA A 111 -2.89 -0.48 5.33
C ALA A 111 -3.37 -1.20 6.59
N GLY A 112 -2.46 -1.92 7.27
CA GLY A 112 -2.75 -2.54 8.57
C GLY A 112 -2.68 -1.52 9.71
N VAL A 113 -1.98 -0.40 9.50
CA VAL A 113 -1.83 0.68 10.47
C VAL A 113 -1.64 2.02 9.76
N GLU A 114 -2.24 3.08 10.29
CA GLU A 114 -2.21 4.44 9.76
C GLU A 114 -1.87 5.45 10.84
N ASP A 115 -1.09 6.48 10.50
CA ASP A 115 -0.81 7.63 11.36
C ASP A 115 -2.00 8.59 11.34
N LEU A 116 -2.60 8.85 12.50
CA LEU A 116 -3.71 9.80 12.64
C LEU A 116 -3.26 11.27 12.61
N LYS A 117 -1.96 11.53 12.44
CA LYS A 117 -1.36 12.88 12.31
C LYS A 117 -1.67 13.84 13.48
N ILE A 118 -1.90 13.29 14.67
CA ILE A 118 -2.04 14.09 15.89
C ILE A 118 -0.66 14.59 16.31
N THR A 119 -0.53 15.89 16.57
CA THR A 119 0.77 16.46 16.94
C THR A 119 1.25 15.93 18.30
N LYS A 120 2.57 15.85 18.49
CA LYS A 120 3.14 15.44 19.80
C LYS A 120 2.64 16.30 20.96
N LYS A 121 2.41 17.61 20.72
CA LYS A 121 1.87 18.53 21.74
C LYS A 121 0.43 18.16 22.11
N ASP A 122 -0.38 17.78 21.12
CA ASP A 122 -1.76 17.38 21.34
C ASP A 122 -1.85 16.01 22.04
N VAL A 123 -0.95 15.08 21.70
CA VAL A 123 -0.85 13.82 22.44
C VAL A 123 -0.48 14.06 23.91
N GLY A 124 0.48 14.96 24.18
CA GLY A 124 0.81 15.37 25.55
C GLY A 124 -0.41 15.93 26.30
N TYR A 125 -1.15 16.83 25.63
CA TYR A 125 -2.39 17.36 26.22
C TYR A 125 -3.41 16.27 26.53
N LEU A 126 -3.59 15.28 25.64
CA LEU A 126 -4.52 14.18 25.86
C LEU A 126 -4.07 13.25 26.99
N LEU A 127 -2.76 13.01 27.14
CA LEU A 127 -2.19 12.21 28.23
C LEU A 127 -2.42 12.88 29.60
N ASP A 128 -2.37 14.21 29.65
CA ASP A 128 -2.58 15.00 30.88
C ASP A 128 -4.09 15.17 31.23
N ASN A 129 -5.01 14.71 30.37
CA ASN A 129 -6.45 14.87 30.54
C ASN A 129 -7.20 13.52 30.55
N PRO A 130 -7.08 12.71 31.60
CA PRO A 130 -7.71 11.38 31.69
C PRO A 130 -9.25 11.43 31.80
N SER A 131 -9.85 12.58 32.05
CA SER A 131 -11.29 12.82 31.98
C SER A 131 -11.79 12.89 30.52
N LEU A 132 -10.93 13.23 29.58
CA LEU A 132 -11.23 13.32 28.16
C LEU A 132 -10.96 11.98 27.44
N VAL A 133 -9.78 11.40 27.68
CA VAL A 133 -9.34 10.17 27.02
C VAL A 133 -8.48 9.34 27.97
N LYS A 134 -8.63 7.99 27.92
CA LYS A 134 -7.79 7.04 28.65
C LYS A 134 -6.90 6.26 27.69
N PHE A 135 -5.62 6.13 28.07
CA PHE A 135 -4.66 5.24 27.45
C PHE A 135 -4.45 4.04 28.39
N ASN A 136 -4.72 2.85 27.90
CA ASN A 136 -4.63 1.62 28.67
C ASN A 136 -3.19 1.04 28.60
N ASP A 137 -2.88 0.07 29.47
CA ASP A 137 -1.54 -0.57 29.54
C ASP A 137 -1.15 -1.30 28.26
N ASP A 138 -2.12 -1.73 27.46
CA ASP A 138 -1.93 -2.33 26.14
C ASP A 138 -1.78 -1.29 24.99
N ASN A 139 -1.66 -0.02 25.37
CA ASN A 139 -1.63 1.14 24.48
C ASN A 139 -2.95 1.44 23.75
N SER A 140 -4.01 0.68 23.96
CA SER A 140 -5.31 1.02 23.38
C SER A 140 -5.85 2.33 23.95
N VAL A 141 -6.62 3.04 23.14
CA VAL A 141 -7.17 4.36 23.49
C VAL A 141 -8.67 4.21 23.70
N LYS A 142 -9.19 4.78 24.80
CA LYS A 142 -10.62 4.86 25.10
C LYS A 142 -11.05 6.31 25.28
N TRP A 143 -12.05 6.74 24.54
CA TRP A 143 -12.69 8.03 24.74
C TRP A 143 -13.58 7.99 25.98
N VAL A 144 -13.52 9.00 26.84
CA VAL A 144 -14.22 9.03 28.15
C VAL A 144 -15.35 10.06 28.13
N ASP A 145 -15.11 11.27 27.63
CA ASP A 145 -16.08 12.35 27.58
C ASP A 145 -17.02 12.18 26.39
N ALA A 146 -18.20 11.60 26.63
CA ALA A 146 -19.18 11.36 25.57
C ALA A 146 -19.73 12.65 24.94
N ASP A 147 -19.80 13.74 25.73
CA ASP A 147 -20.38 15.02 25.30
C ASP A 147 -19.33 15.96 24.66
N TYR A 148 -18.07 15.50 24.52
CA TYR A 148 -17.02 16.30 23.90
C TYR A 148 -17.38 16.73 22.47
N ASP A 149 -17.34 18.04 22.25
CA ASP A 149 -17.46 18.66 20.94
C ASP A 149 -16.35 19.69 20.77
N GLY A 150 -15.28 19.33 20.06
CA GLY A 150 -14.13 20.18 19.89
C GLY A 150 -13.13 19.67 18.84
N ARG A 151 -11.92 20.21 18.86
CA ARG A 151 -10.88 19.96 17.85
C ARG A 151 -10.45 18.50 17.68
N PHE A 152 -10.79 17.63 18.63
CA PHE A 152 -10.47 16.20 18.59
C PHE A 152 -11.66 15.31 18.18
N ASN A 153 -12.74 15.87 17.60
CA ASN A 153 -13.90 15.10 17.20
C ASN A 153 -13.54 13.96 16.23
N ASP A 154 -12.67 14.20 15.23
CA ASP A 154 -12.21 13.16 14.30
C ASP A 154 -11.46 12.03 15.03
N LEU A 155 -10.67 12.38 16.07
CA LEU A 155 -10.00 11.39 16.90
C LEU A 155 -11.00 10.62 17.76
N LYS A 156 -11.98 11.33 18.38
CA LYS A 156 -13.07 10.71 19.15
C LYS A 156 -13.81 9.67 18.31
N GLU A 157 -14.26 10.05 17.12
CA GLU A 157 -14.92 9.11 16.19
C GLU A 157 -14.04 7.91 15.85
N SER A 158 -12.74 8.15 15.63
CA SER A 158 -11.80 7.07 15.33
C SER A 158 -11.63 6.12 16.52
N VAL A 159 -11.58 6.66 17.75
CA VAL A 159 -11.48 5.87 18.99
C VAL A 159 -12.77 5.07 19.23
N GLU A 160 -13.93 5.68 19.01
CA GLU A 160 -15.23 5.03 19.18
C GLU A 160 -15.45 3.89 18.19
N LYS A 161 -14.94 4.04 16.95
CA LYS A 161 -14.90 2.96 15.94
C LYS A 161 -13.89 1.85 16.28
N GLY A 162 -12.98 2.12 17.23
CA GLY A 162 -11.96 1.17 17.69
C GLY A 162 -10.67 1.18 16.89
N GLY A 163 -9.67 0.49 17.41
CA GLY A 163 -8.38 0.31 16.74
C GLY A 163 -7.40 1.48 16.92
N VAL A 164 -7.69 2.48 17.73
CA VAL A 164 -6.73 3.56 18.00
C VAL A 164 -5.76 3.17 19.11
N VAL A 165 -4.47 3.36 18.86
CA VAL A 165 -3.40 3.00 19.78
C VAL A 165 -2.41 4.14 19.98
N LEU A 166 -1.86 4.23 21.20
CA LEU A 166 -0.77 5.15 21.54
C LEU A 166 0.56 4.58 21.08
N VAL A 167 1.37 5.40 20.44
CA VAL A 167 2.70 5.03 19.94
C VAL A 167 3.77 5.80 20.69
N ASN A 168 4.55 5.09 21.54
CA ASN A 168 5.67 5.64 22.32
C ASN A 168 5.35 6.98 23.03
N ASN A 169 4.16 7.11 23.60
CA ASN A 169 3.69 8.32 24.31
C ASN A 169 3.85 9.62 23.52
N SER A 170 3.85 9.56 22.20
CA SER A 170 4.17 10.74 21.38
C SER A 170 3.38 10.86 20.07
N ALA A 171 2.63 9.84 19.71
CA ALA A 171 1.77 9.79 18.53
C ALA A 171 0.60 8.83 18.77
N VAL A 172 -0.41 8.91 17.92
CA VAL A 172 -1.50 7.93 17.87
C VAL A 172 -1.62 7.38 16.46
N ALA A 173 -1.89 6.09 16.37
CA ALA A 173 -2.10 5.40 15.12
C ALA A 173 -3.44 4.65 15.15
N LYS A 174 -4.02 4.43 13.98
CA LYS A 174 -5.20 3.59 13.80
C LYS A 174 -4.76 2.25 13.26
N GLU A 175 -5.06 1.19 13.97
CA GLU A 175 -4.91 -0.19 13.53
C GLU A 175 -6.18 -0.66 12.80
N PHE A 176 -6.01 -1.40 11.74
CA PHE A 176 -7.10 -2.17 11.17
C PHE A 176 -7.35 -3.40 12.07
N PRO A 177 -8.61 -3.72 12.43
CA PRO A 177 -8.88 -4.79 13.38
C PRO A 177 -8.34 -6.14 12.91
N ILE A 178 -7.48 -6.79 13.72
CA ILE A 178 -6.94 -8.11 13.39
C ILE A 178 -8.02 -9.18 13.40
N GLU A 179 -9.05 -8.98 14.23
CA GLU A 179 -10.17 -9.89 14.42
C GLU A 179 -10.94 -10.16 13.12
N ILE A 180 -10.95 -9.20 12.18
CA ILE A 180 -11.60 -9.44 10.90
C ILE A 180 -10.86 -10.53 10.11
N PHE A 181 -9.52 -10.54 10.13
CA PHE A 181 -8.77 -11.61 9.49
C PHE A 181 -8.98 -12.94 10.21
N GLU A 182 -8.96 -12.92 11.56
CA GLU A 182 -9.17 -14.10 12.38
C GLU A 182 -10.58 -14.70 12.26
N SER A 183 -11.54 -13.96 11.70
CA SER A 183 -12.90 -14.44 11.43
C SER A 183 -13.02 -15.32 10.18
N PHE A 184 -12.03 -15.30 9.29
CA PHE A 184 -12.02 -16.11 8.08
C PHE A 184 -11.41 -17.50 8.30
N LYS A 185 -11.83 -18.47 7.48
CA LYS A 185 -11.22 -19.81 7.43
C LYS A 185 -9.74 -19.73 7.03
N LYS A 186 -9.40 -18.84 6.11
CA LYS A 186 -8.06 -18.57 5.60
C LYS A 186 -8.03 -17.18 4.95
N ALA A 187 -6.86 -16.52 4.97
CA ALA A 187 -6.64 -15.28 4.22
C ALA A 187 -5.44 -15.41 3.29
N SER A 188 -5.60 -14.97 2.05
CA SER A 188 -4.52 -14.90 1.05
C SER A 188 -4.39 -13.45 0.55
N VAL A 189 -3.18 -12.92 0.58
CA VAL A 189 -2.86 -11.56 0.13
C VAL A 189 -1.98 -11.65 -1.12
N MET A 190 -2.42 -11.07 -2.22
CA MET A 190 -1.68 -11.07 -3.47
C MET A 190 -0.94 -9.75 -3.65
N THR A 191 0.38 -9.76 -3.64
CA THR A 191 1.19 -8.55 -3.82
C THR A 191 2.55 -8.87 -4.44
N TYR A 192 3.33 -7.85 -4.73
CA TYR A 192 4.74 -7.97 -5.08
C TYR A 192 5.59 -7.48 -3.91
N HIS A 193 6.72 -8.17 -3.63
CA HIS A 193 7.53 -7.93 -2.42
C HIS A 193 6.68 -7.99 -1.13
N ALA A 194 6.02 -9.13 -0.91
CA ALA A 194 5.15 -9.37 0.24
C ALA A 194 5.81 -9.00 1.57
N GLU A 195 7.04 -9.43 1.76
CA GLU A 195 7.90 -9.20 2.93
C GLU A 195 8.27 -7.73 3.17
N ALA A 196 8.16 -6.91 2.14
CA ALA A 196 8.35 -5.46 2.25
C ALA A 196 7.06 -4.72 2.58
N SER A 197 5.90 -5.40 2.54
CA SER A 197 4.61 -4.74 2.76
C SER A 197 4.36 -4.41 4.24
N LEU A 198 3.72 -3.26 4.49
CA LEU A 198 3.32 -2.87 5.84
C LEU A 198 2.34 -3.89 6.46
N LEU A 199 1.48 -4.48 5.66
CA LEU A 199 0.50 -5.47 6.13
C LEU A 199 1.19 -6.76 6.63
N TYR A 200 2.26 -7.21 5.96
CA TYR A 200 3.06 -8.35 6.43
C TYR A 200 3.64 -8.08 7.83
N HIS A 201 4.25 -6.91 8.02
CA HIS A 201 4.81 -6.50 9.30
C HIS A 201 3.74 -6.26 10.37
N TYR A 202 2.56 -5.81 9.96
CA TYR A 202 1.41 -5.71 10.85
C TYR A 202 1.03 -7.09 11.43
N PHE A 203 0.92 -8.12 10.59
CA PHE A 203 0.66 -9.49 11.06
C PHE A 203 1.75 -9.98 12.02
N LEU A 204 3.03 -9.75 11.71
CA LEU A 204 4.13 -10.10 12.63
C LEU A 204 3.97 -9.41 13.98
N GLY A 205 3.67 -8.11 14.00
CA GLY A 205 3.41 -7.36 15.24
C GLY A 205 2.21 -7.87 16.04
N LYS A 206 1.24 -8.50 15.37
CA LYS A 206 0.11 -9.18 16.02
C LYS A 206 0.42 -10.64 16.40
N GLY A 207 1.65 -11.12 16.16
CA GLY A 207 2.09 -12.48 16.46
C GLY A 207 1.51 -13.54 15.51
N ILE A 208 1.12 -13.14 14.30
CA ILE A 208 0.77 -14.03 13.19
C ILE A 208 1.97 -14.06 12.26
N ILE A 209 2.49 -15.24 11.94
CA ILE A 209 3.58 -15.42 10.99
C ILE A 209 2.98 -15.84 9.65
N PRO A 210 2.84 -14.94 8.66
CA PRO A 210 2.26 -15.30 7.38
C PRO A 210 3.19 -16.23 6.60
N ARG A 211 2.61 -17.21 5.91
CA ARG A 211 3.34 -18.05 4.95
C ARG A 211 3.52 -17.29 3.65
N ILE A 212 4.74 -17.23 3.13
CA ILE A 212 4.99 -16.63 1.81
C ILE A 212 5.02 -17.71 0.75
N VAL A 213 4.18 -17.54 -0.27
CA VAL A 213 4.06 -18.46 -1.39
C VAL A 213 4.71 -17.83 -2.62
N TYR A 214 5.81 -18.43 -3.03
CA TYR A 214 6.53 -18.03 -4.24
C TYR A 214 6.06 -18.83 -5.44
N ARG A 215 5.83 -18.12 -6.53
CA ARG A 215 5.65 -18.75 -7.83
C ARG A 215 6.83 -18.41 -8.73
N ASP A 216 7.85 -19.24 -8.67
CA ASP A 216 9.00 -19.32 -9.58
C ASP A 216 9.87 -18.04 -9.70
N SER A 217 11.00 -18.03 -8.97
CA SER A 217 12.02 -16.96 -9.01
C SER A 217 12.71 -16.82 -10.39
N LYS A 218 12.72 -17.88 -11.22
CA LYS A 218 13.28 -17.81 -12.58
C LYS A 218 12.41 -16.97 -13.49
N VAL A 219 11.08 -17.11 -13.37
CA VAL A 219 10.11 -16.29 -14.10
C VAL A 219 10.23 -14.82 -13.70
N GLU A 220 10.44 -14.52 -12.40
CA GLU A 220 10.66 -13.15 -11.93
C GLU A 220 11.91 -12.53 -12.56
N ALA A 221 13.06 -13.23 -12.50
CA ALA A 221 14.32 -12.73 -13.05
C ALA A 221 14.25 -12.54 -14.58
N GLN A 222 13.57 -13.44 -15.28
CA GLN A 222 13.34 -13.32 -16.72
C GLN A 222 12.49 -12.09 -17.01
N ARG A 223 11.40 -11.87 -16.27
CA ARG A 223 10.49 -10.73 -16.48
C ARG A 223 11.18 -9.40 -16.18
N ILE A 224 12.03 -9.31 -15.16
CA ILE A 224 12.86 -8.13 -14.89
C ILE A 224 13.80 -7.85 -16.07
N THR A 225 14.40 -8.89 -16.65
CA THR A 225 15.27 -8.76 -17.83
C THR A 225 14.51 -8.21 -19.06
N GLU A 226 13.25 -8.62 -19.24
CA GLU A 226 12.36 -8.08 -20.28
C GLU A 226 12.05 -6.60 -20.01
N PHE A 227 11.69 -6.23 -18.79
CA PHE A 227 11.43 -4.84 -18.40
C PHE A 227 12.64 -3.95 -18.60
N LYS A 228 13.85 -4.43 -18.30
CA LYS A 228 15.08 -3.69 -18.51
C LYS A 228 15.28 -3.26 -19.96
N LYS A 229 14.81 -4.04 -20.92
CA LYS A 229 14.86 -3.70 -22.35
C LYS A 229 13.87 -2.60 -22.74
N LEU A 230 12.79 -2.46 -21.97
CA LEU A 230 11.68 -1.54 -22.22
C LEU A 230 11.79 -0.23 -21.41
N ILE A 231 12.58 -0.22 -20.32
CA ILE A 231 12.67 0.95 -19.44
C ILE A 231 13.99 1.68 -19.68
N THR A 232 13.91 2.89 -20.22
CA THR A 232 15.04 3.79 -20.33
C THR A 232 15.10 4.68 -19.08
N VAL A 233 16.04 4.37 -18.17
CA VAL A 233 16.29 5.21 -16.98
C VAL A 233 17.23 6.36 -17.36
N TYR A 234 16.72 7.60 -17.23
CA TYR A 234 17.46 8.80 -17.60
C TYR A 234 18.69 9.04 -16.71
N GLN A 235 19.87 9.19 -17.35
CA GLN A 235 21.16 9.42 -16.69
C GLN A 235 21.83 10.75 -17.08
N GLY A 236 21.11 11.64 -17.76
CA GLY A 236 21.63 12.92 -18.25
C GLY A 236 21.83 13.99 -17.16
N LYS A 237 22.01 15.24 -17.56
CA LYS A 237 22.32 16.38 -16.66
C LYS A 237 21.16 16.79 -15.73
N HIS A 238 19.95 16.33 -16.01
CA HIS A 238 18.75 16.73 -15.28
C HIS A 238 18.40 15.78 -14.11
N ILE A 239 19.39 15.12 -13.50
CA ILE A 239 19.26 14.34 -12.25
C ILE A 239 20.17 14.90 -11.15
N TYR A 240 19.95 14.47 -9.91
CA TYR A 240 20.92 14.68 -8.84
C TYR A 240 21.91 13.49 -8.80
N LYS A 241 23.20 13.78 -8.99
CA LYS A 241 24.27 12.77 -8.91
C LYS A 241 24.70 12.47 -7.47
N ARG A 242 24.33 13.31 -6.51
CA ARG A 242 24.62 13.19 -5.08
C ARG A 242 23.36 12.82 -4.30
N ILE A 243 23.53 12.32 -3.06
CA ILE A 243 22.40 11.98 -2.18
C ILE A 243 21.59 13.22 -1.74
N LYS A 244 22.23 14.40 -1.68
CA LYS A 244 21.53 15.66 -1.40
C LYS A 244 21.15 16.36 -2.71
N PRO A 245 19.94 16.94 -2.81
CA PRO A 245 18.86 17.03 -1.79
C PRO A 245 18.24 15.66 -1.49
N THR A 246 17.75 15.49 -0.26
CA THR A 246 17.20 14.19 0.19
C THR A 246 15.85 13.88 -0.43
N LEU A 247 15.09 14.89 -0.87
CA LEU A 247 13.76 14.79 -1.48
C LEU A 247 12.74 13.99 -0.63
N SER A 248 12.94 13.98 0.69
CA SER A 248 11.99 13.43 1.67
C SER A 248 10.90 14.45 2.02
N VAL A 249 9.81 14.03 2.66
CA VAL A 249 8.75 14.95 3.15
C VAL A 249 9.37 16.10 3.94
N SER A 250 10.20 15.81 4.94
CA SER A 250 10.85 16.82 5.79
C SER A 250 11.80 17.75 5.03
N TRP A 251 12.34 17.33 3.88
CA TRP A 251 13.10 18.21 2.99
C TRP A 251 12.17 19.15 2.23
N TYR A 252 11.07 18.65 1.71
CA TYR A 252 10.08 19.47 0.99
C TYR A 252 9.44 20.52 1.90
N GLU A 253 9.15 20.18 3.17
CA GLU A 253 8.64 21.13 4.18
C GLU A 253 9.57 22.36 4.40
N LYS A 254 10.87 22.15 4.23
CA LYS A 254 11.92 23.18 4.46
C LYS A 254 12.48 23.75 3.16
N ALA A 255 12.03 23.27 2.01
CA ALA A 255 12.56 23.66 0.72
C ALA A 255 12.20 25.12 0.40
N THR A 256 13.20 25.87 -0.03
CA THR A 256 13.00 27.23 -0.53
C THR A 256 12.38 27.20 -1.93
N THR A 257 11.74 28.30 -2.34
CA THR A 257 11.21 28.47 -3.70
C THR A 257 12.26 28.18 -4.75
N GLY A 258 13.51 28.65 -4.57
CA GLY A 258 14.62 28.37 -5.49
C GLY A 258 14.96 26.87 -5.60
N GLN A 259 14.82 26.11 -4.51
CA GLN A 259 15.02 24.65 -4.53
C GLN A 259 13.88 23.93 -5.25
N LEU A 260 12.64 24.36 -5.06
CA LEU A 260 11.47 23.81 -5.78
C LEU A 260 11.55 24.14 -7.28
N ASN A 261 11.90 25.35 -7.65
CA ASN A 261 12.16 25.76 -9.03
C ASN A 261 13.29 24.92 -9.70
N ASN A 262 14.29 24.51 -8.92
CA ASN A 262 15.35 23.63 -9.42
C ASN A 262 14.81 22.24 -9.76
N ILE A 263 13.88 21.69 -8.94
CA ILE A 263 13.18 20.43 -9.25
C ILE A 263 12.39 20.59 -10.55
N GLU A 264 11.56 21.63 -10.65
CA GLU A 264 10.78 21.94 -11.85
C GLU A 264 11.66 22.00 -13.10
N ASN A 265 12.78 22.72 -13.03
CA ASN A 265 13.74 22.83 -14.15
C ASN A 265 14.34 21.48 -14.54
N LYS A 266 14.60 20.59 -13.57
CA LYS A 266 15.10 19.25 -13.87
C LYS A 266 14.04 18.37 -14.53
N VAL A 267 12.79 18.44 -14.06
CA VAL A 267 11.65 17.72 -14.65
C VAL A 267 11.42 18.18 -16.07
N ARG A 268 11.33 19.51 -16.28
CA ARG A 268 11.16 20.12 -17.60
C ARG A 268 12.32 19.79 -18.55
N GLY A 269 13.55 19.88 -18.04
CA GLY A 269 14.75 19.56 -18.83
C GLY A 269 14.81 18.09 -19.26
N PHE A 270 14.30 17.18 -18.43
CA PHE A 270 14.15 15.77 -18.81
C PHE A 270 13.14 15.63 -19.96
N PHE A 271 11.92 16.14 -19.81
CA PHE A 271 10.90 16.01 -20.87
C PHE A 271 11.30 16.68 -22.18
N ASN A 272 12.04 17.80 -22.11
CA ASN A 272 12.58 18.44 -23.31
C ASN A 272 13.75 17.66 -23.96
N SER A 273 14.33 16.68 -23.26
CA SER A 273 15.45 15.86 -23.75
C SER A 273 15.03 14.53 -24.36
N ILE A 274 13.74 14.24 -24.33
CA ILE A 274 13.16 13.03 -24.92
C ILE A 274 12.11 13.41 -25.96
N ASP A 275 12.00 12.62 -27.01
CA ASP A 275 11.03 12.84 -28.08
C ASP A 275 9.71 12.14 -27.76
N VAL A 276 8.91 12.78 -26.86
CA VAL A 276 7.62 12.26 -26.38
C VAL A 276 6.61 13.40 -26.31
N PRO A 277 5.37 13.19 -26.81
CA PRO A 277 4.28 14.16 -26.65
C PRO A 277 4.06 14.50 -25.17
N LYS A 278 3.91 15.78 -24.86
CA LYS A 278 3.75 16.25 -23.46
C LYS A 278 2.52 15.64 -22.78
N GLU A 279 1.47 15.43 -23.53
CA GLU A 279 0.20 14.84 -23.09
C GLU A 279 0.35 13.38 -22.64
N LEU A 280 1.46 12.73 -22.99
CA LEU A 280 1.79 11.36 -22.60
C LEU A 280 2.92 11.30 -21.58
N THR A 281 3.11 12.36 -20.81
CA THR A 281 4.14 12.46 -19.77
C THR A 281 3.53 12.73 -18.40
N LEU A 282 4.10 12.12 -17.36
CA LEU A 282 3.69 12.26 -15.96
C LEU A 282 4.84 12.78 -15.10
N PHE A 283 4.52 13.58 -14.09
CA PHE A 283 5.46 13.79 -13.00
C PHE A 283 4.83 13.37 -11.67
N SER A 284 5.66 12.93 -10.73
CA SER A 284 5.23 12.46 -9.42
C SER A 284 5.96 13.19 -8.32
N THR A 285 5.19 13.75 -7.39
CA THR A 285 5.68 14.42 -6.18
C THR A 285 4.72 14.20 -5.01
N PHE A 286 5.01 14.76 -3.83
CA PHE A 286 4.04 14.79 -2.73
C PHE A 286 2.90 15.76 -3.06
N ALA A 287 1.66 15.39 -2.74
CA ALA A 287 0.46 16.15 -3.11
C ALA A 287 0.54 17.65 -2.71
N ASP A 288 0.99 17.94 -1.49
CA ASP A 288 1.11 19.32 -0.98
C ASP A 288 2.11 20.21 -1.75
N TYR A 289 2.87 19.60 -2.68
CA TYR A 289 3.93 20.27 -3.45
C TYR A 289 3.71 20.22 -4.96
N GLU A 290 2.62 19.62 -5.42
CA GLU A 290 2.26 19.56 -6.84
C GLU A 290 2.23 20.96 -7.46
N GLU A 291 1.38 21.85 -6.91
CA GLU A 291 1.25 23.21 -7.41
C GLU A 291 2.51 24.05 -7.21
N LYS A 292 3.26 23.82 -6.13
CA LYS A 292 4.48 24.56 -5.81
C LYS A 292 5.64 24.24 -6.76
N ILE A 293 5.66 23.03 -7.33
CA ILE A 293 6.64 22.63 -8.35
C ILE A 293 6.17 23.07 -9.74
N ASN A 294 4.85 23.08 -9.99
CA ASN A 294 4.26 23.42 -11.28
C ASN A 294 3.82 24.90 -11.37
N VAL A 295 4.60 25.81 -10.79
CA VAL A 295 4.25 27.25 -10.68
C VAL A 295 3.92 27.90 -12.03
N GLN A 296 4.53 27.43 -13.11
CA GLN A 296 4.32 27.99 -14.47
C GLN A 296 3.34 27.19 -15.32
N ARG A 297 2.66 26.19 -14.77
CA ARG A 297 1.70 25.32 -15.48
C ARG A 297 2.24 24.68 -16.79
N HIS A 298 3.54 24.40 -16.83
CA HIS A 298 4.22 23.82 -17.99
C HIS A 298 4.64 22.37 -17.79
N LEU A 299 4.38 21.82 -16.60
CA LEU A 299 4.63 20.42 -16.34
C LEU A 299 3.44 19.56 -16.80
N PRO A 300 3.73 18.29 -17.13
CA PRO A 300 2.72 17.31 -17.47
C PRO A 300 1.78 17.02 -16.30
N GLU A 301 0.84 16.11 -16.52
CA GLU A 301 -0.10 15.65 -15.53
C GLU A 301 0.60 15.05 -14.29
N HIS A 302 0.04 15.30 -13.11
CA HIS A 302 0.55 14.78 -11.87
C HIS A 302 -0.02 13.39 -11.57
N ILE A 303 0.85 12.48 -11.16
CA ILE A 303 0.46 11.20 -10.55
C ILE A 303 0.95 11.16 -9.12
N ALA A 304 0.08 10.83 -8.17
CA ALA A 304 0.47 10.70 -6.78
C ALA A 304 1.55 9.61 -6.62
N HIS A 305 2.56 9.86 -5.81
CA HIS A 305 3.72 8.99 -5.61
C HIS A 305 3.40 7.63 -4.98
N ASN A 306 2.19 7.45 -4.49
CA ASN A 306 1.64 6.22 -3.90
C ASN A 306 0.41 5.71 -4.67
N THR A 307 0.23 6.17 -5.92
CA THR A 307 -0.87 5.72 -6.78
C THR A 307 -0.79 4.22 -6.97
N ARG A 308 -1.81 3.53 -6.47
CA ARG A 308 -2.00 2.11 -6.65
C ARG A 308 -3.18 1.89 -7.58
N ALA A 309 -3.10 0.79 -8.31
CA ALA A 309 -4.24 0.15 -8.90
C ALA A 309 -5.14 1.05 -9.79
N THR A 310 -4.62 1.94 -10.68
CA THR A 310 -5.39 2.61 -11.74
C THR A 310 -4.94 2.18 -13.14
N ASN A 311 -5.85 2.23 -14.10
CA ASN A 311 -5.59 1.99 -15.52
C ASN A 311 -5.56 3.28 -16.35
N GLU A 312 -5.76 4.43 -15.73
CA GLU A 312 -5.86 5.74 -16.40
C GLU A 312 -4.58 6.13 -17.12
N TYR A 313 -3.43 5.73 -16.57
CA TYR A 313 -2.11 6.13 -17.09
C TYR A 313 -1.47 5.10 -18.04
N ARG A 314 -2.21 4.10 -18.51
CA ARG A 314 -1.66 3.01 -19.33
C ARG A 314 -1.11 3.44 -20.70
N GLU A 315 -1.48 4.60 -21.19
CA GLU A 315 -0.98 5.14 -22.46
C GLU A 315 0.27 6.04 -22.27
N TYR A 316 0.58 6.43 -21.02
CA TYR A 316 1.66 7.35 -20.74
C TYR A 316 3.04 6.72 -20.96
N ILE A 317 3.95 7.54 -21.52
CA ILE A 317 5.25 7.10 -22.06
C ILE A 317 6.39 7.43 -21.11
N ALA A 318 6.29 8.55 -20.39
CA ALA A 318 7.39 9.03 -19.57
C ALA A 318 6.92 9.48 -18.17
N LEU A 319 7.77 9.20 -17.18
CA LEU A 319 7.56 9.57 -15.77
C LEU A 319 8.79 10.27 -15.22
N SER A 320 8.60 11.42 -14.58
CA SER A 320 9.58 12.02 -13.69
C SER A 320 9.17 11.81 -12.23
N TYR A 321 9.92 11.00 -11.49
CA TYR A 321 9.69 10.69 -10.07
C TYR A 321 10.60 11.53 -9.19
N THR A 322 10.01 12.45 -8.41
CA THR A 322 10.76 13.50 -7.68
C THR A 322 10.91 13.24 -6.18
N VAL A 323 10.36 12.16 -5.66
CA VAL A 323 10.35 11.87 -4.23
C VAL A 323 11.37 10.82 -3.81
N ASN A 324 11.82 10.91 -2.55
CA ASN A 324 12.54 9.86 -1.86
C ASN A 324 11.60 9.23 -0.83
N ARG A 325 11.04 8.10 -1.16
CA ARG A 325 10.07 7.40 -0.31
C ARG A 325 10.76 6.89 0.96
N ARG A 326 10.19 7.22 2.11
CA ARG A 326 10.59 6.77 3.44
C ARG A 326 9.37 6.35 4.22
N ILE A 327 9.52 5.37 5.11
CA ILE A 327 8.44 5.00 6.02
C ILE A 327 8.08 6.19 6.91
N ASN A 328 6.78 6.29 7.24
CA ASN A 328 6.34 7.25 8.23
C ASN A 328 6.96 6.93 9.61
N PRO A 329 7.60 7.89 10.30
CA PRO A 329 8.24 7.64 11.58
C PRO A 329 7.28 7.15 12.69
N VAL A 330 5.98 7.44 12.61
CA VAL A 330 4.98 6.90 13.54
C VAL A 330 4.78 5.41 13.29
N ILE A 331 4.67 5.01 12.02
CA ILE A 331 4.50 3.61 11.63
C ILE A 331 5.76 2.79 11.99
N ASP A 332 6.96 3.31 11.76
CA ASP A 332 8.21 2.65 12.18
C ASP A 332 8.26 2.43 13.71
N ARG A 333 7.89 3.45 14.50
CA ARG A 333 7.82 3.33 15.97
C ARG A 333 6.73 2.34 16.40
N TYR A 334 5.59 2.33 15.73
CA TYR A 334 4.52 1.36 15.98
C TYR A 334 5.03 -0.07 15.81
N PHE A 335 5.72 -0.37 14.71
CA PHE A 335 6.26 -1.70 14.47
C PHE A 335 7.28 -2.10 15.56
N LYS A 336 8.21 -1.22 15.89
CA LYS A 336 9.20 -1.46 16.97
C LYS A 336 8.54 -1.70 18.32
N GLN A 337 7.51 -0.92 18.67
CA GLN A 337 6.73 -1.09 19.90
C GLN A 337 6.03 -2.46 19.96
N ASN A 338 5.62 -3.01 18.81
CA ASN A 338 4.99 -4.31 18.68
C ASN A 338 5.98 -5.47 18.41
N GLY A 339 7.27 -5.24 18.65
CA GLY A 339 8.31 -6.28 18.56
C GLY A 339 8.77 -6.62 17.15
N VAL A 340 8.39 -5.83 16.15
CA VAL A 340 8.88 -5.97 14.77
C VAL A 340 10.18 -5.18 14.66
N VAL A 341 11.31 -5.87 14.82
CA VAL A 341 12.64 -5.24 14.87
C VAL A 341 13.18 -4.90 13.48
N ILE A 342 12.81 -5.68 12.47
CA ILE A 342 13.37 -5.57 11.12
C ILE A 342 12.26 -5.20 10.14
N PHE A 343 12.37 -3.99 9.60
CA PHE A 343 11.58 -3.52 8.47
C PHE A 343 12.51 -3.09 7.34
N ASN A 344 12.42 -3.77 6.20
CA ASN A 344 13.24 -3.40 5.04
C ASN A 344 12.66 -2.20 4.30
N GLU A 345 13.00 -1.00 4.75
CA GLU A 345 12.55 0.27 4.16
C GLU A 345 12.98 0.40 2.68
N ASP A 346 14.12 -0.13 2.31
CA ASP A 346 14.62 -0.05 0.93
C ASP A 346 13.76 -0.90 -0.02
N ALA A 347 13.42 -2.13 0.38
CA ALA A 347 12.54 -2.99 -0.41
C ALA A 347 11.11 -2.41 -0.48
N TRP A 348 10.60 -1.87 0.62
CA TRP A 348 9.31 -1.20 0.63
C TRP A 348 9.30 0.03 -0.29
N SER A 349 10.32 0.90 -0.19
CA SER A 349 10.44 2.10 -1.03
C SER A 349 10.54 1.75 -2.52
N LEU A 350 11.28 0.68 -2.84
CA LEU A 350 11.41 0.15 -4.20
C LEU A 350 10.07 -0.37 -4.71
N SER A 351 9.35 -1.15 -3.90
CA SER A 351 8.02 -1.67 -4.25
C SER A 351 7.03 -0.54 -4.59
N GLU A 352 7.01 0.52 -3.77
CA GLU A 352 6.18 1.70 -4.03
C GLU A 352 6.53 2.37 -5.38
N LEU A 353 7.82 2.58 -5.67
CA LEU A 353 8.29 3.15 -6.94
C LEU A 353 7.90 2.27 -8.14
N ILE A 354 8.13 0.96 -8.05
CA ILE A 354 7.82 0.02 -9.12
C ILE A 354 6.32 0.03 -9.40
N GLN A 355 5.46 0.10 -8.38
CA GLN A 355 4.01 0.16 -8.56
C GLN A 355 3.57 1.41 -9.34
N VAL A 356 4.18 2.58 -9.09
CA VAL A 356 3.89 3.80 -9.85
C VAL A 356 4.36 3.66 -11.31
N ILE A 357 5.58 3.18 -11.53
CA ILE A 357 6.12 2.95 -12.89
C ILE A 357 5.22 1.98 -13.67
N TRP A 358 4.67 0.96 -12.97
CA TRP A 358 3.79 -0.02 -13.58
C TRP A 358 2.42 0.53 -14.01
N ARG A 359 2.09 1.77 -13.67
CA ARG A 359 0.86 2.43 -14.18
C ARG A 359 0.98 2.88 -15.63
N LEU A 360 2.20 3.10 -16.13
CA LEU A 360 2.49 3.50 -17.49
C LEU A 360 2.31 2.33 -18.47
N ARG A 361 2.50 2.61 -19.76
CA ARG A 361 2.33 1.63 -20.85
C ARG A 361 3.29 0.42 -20.80
N ILE A 362 4.25 0.39 -19.87
CA ILE A 362 5.11 -0.78 -19.61
C ILE A 362 4.29 -2.04 -19.29
N ARG A 363 3.12 -1.90 -18.69
CA ARG A 363 2.20 -3.00 -18.44
C ARG A 363 1.62 -3.66 -19.69
N GLU A 364 1.76 -2.99 -20.84
CA GLU A 364 1.41 -3.47 -22.19
C GLU A 364 2.66 -3.86 -22.99
N ASP A 365 3.77 -4.12 -22.30
CA ASP A 365 5.07 -4.45 -22.86
C ASP A 365 5.59 -3.41 -23.89
N LYS A 366 5.26 -2.12 -23.67
CA LYS A 366 5.71 -1.00 -24.49
C LYS A 366 6.80 -0.19 -23.79
N PRO A 367 7.77 0.39 -24.53
CA PRO A 367 8.90 1.11 -23.96
C PRO A 367 8.48 2.41 -23.25
N ILE A 368 9.19 2.73 -22.15
CA ILE A 368 8.98 3.95 -21.34
C ILE A 368 10.28 4.64 -20.99
N TYR A 369 10.19 5.92 -20.65
CA TYR A 369 11.28 6.74 -20.12
C TYR A 369 11.00 7.10 -18.66
N VAL A 370 12.00 6.92 -17.79
CA VAL A 370 11.86 7.20 -16.36
C VAL A 370 13.02 8.07 -15.87
N GLN A 371 12.70 9.24 -15.31
CA GLN A 371 13.62 10.05 -14.54
C GLN A 371 13.33 9.83 -13.05
N ILE A 372 14.35 9.49 -12.26
CA ILE A 372 14.25 9.37 -10.80
C ILE A 372 15.23 10.36 -10.20
N LEU A 373 14.73 11.45 -9.61
CA LEU A 373 15.57 12.52 -9.09
C LEU A 373 16.35 12.10 -7.83
N SER A 374 15.73 11.38 -6.91
CA SER A 374 16.42 10.85 -5.73
C SER A 374 17.48 9.83 -6.14
N LYS A 375 18.75 10.08 -5.76
CA LYS A 375 19.84 9.13 -6.03
C LYS A 375 19.56 7.78 -5.38
N ARG A 376 19.13 7.75 -4.10
CA ARG A 376 18.80 6.51 -3.40
C ARG A 376 17.74 5.70 -4.17
N MET A 377 16.60 6.32 -4.50
CA MET A 377 15.52 5.62 -5.21
C MET A 377 15.96 5.12 -6.60
N ARG A 378 16.79 5.90 -7.29
CA ARG A 378 17.35 5.52 -8.59
C ARG A 378 18.30 4.33 -8.48
N ASP A 379 19.20 4.34 -7.48
CA ASP A 379 20.13 3.23 -7.25
C ASP A 379 19.35 1.95 -6.91
N LEU A 380 18.32 2.03 -6.03
CA LEU A 380 17.44 0.91 -5.71
C LEU A 380 16.79 0.32 -6.97
N PHE A 381 16.28 1.19 -7.83
CA PHE A 381 15.60 0.78 -9.06
C PHE A 381 16.56 0.18 -10.10
N MET A 382 17.75 0.78 -10.25
CA MET A 382 18.78 0.26 -11.16
C MET A 382 19.31 -1.11 -10.72
N ASP A 383 19.56 -1.29 -9.40
CA ASP A 383 19.98 -2.57 -8.84
C ASP A 383 18.92 -3.65 -9.05
N TRP A 384 17.64 -3.30 -8.92
CA TRP A 384 16.54 -4.22 -9.22
C TRP A 384 16.50 -4.60 -10.72
N LEU A 385 16.58 -3.64 -11.64
CA LEU A 385 16.65 -3.89 -13.09
C LEU A 385 17.87 -4.74 -13.50
N ASP A 386 18.96 -4.62 -12.76
CA ASP A 386 20.20 -5.39 -12.98
C ASP A 386 20.17 -6.78 -12.30
N ASN A 387 19.05 -7.17 -11.70
CA ASN A 387 18.95 -8.38 -10.87
C ASN A 387 20.05 -8.50 -9.78
N LYS A 388 20.54 -7.36 -9.27
CA LYS A 388 21.54 -7.33 -8.19
C LYS A 388 20.94 -7.45 -6.80
N ARG A 389 19.65 -7.20 -6.66
CA ARG A 389 18.94 -7.41 -5.41
C ARG A 389 18.48 -8.86 -5.29
N PRO A 390 18.42 -9.40 -4.07
CA PRO A 390 17.84 -10.72 -3.85
C PRO A 390 16.47 -10.82 -4.51
N THR A 391 16.23 -11.94 -5.17
CA THR A 391 14.86 -12.26 -5.63
C THR A 391 13.94 -12.31 -4.42
N THR A 392 12.65 -12.15 -4.63
CA THR A 392 11.65 -12.18 -3.56
C THR A 392 11.82 -13.43 -2.67
N LYS A 393 12.10 -14.60 -3.27
CA LYS A 393 12.36 -15.84 -2.54
C LYS A 393 13.57 -15.74 -1.60
N GLN A 394 14.74 -15.30 -2.10
CA GLN A 394 15.95 -15.15 -1.30
C GLN A 394 15.74 -14.17 -0.15
N PHE A 395 15.08 -13.07 -0.42
CA PHE A 395 14.79 -12.04 0.57
C PHE A 395 13.98 -12.58 1.76
N CYS A 396 13.00 -13.43 1.48
CA CYS A 396 12.17 -14.00 2.54
C CYS A 396 12.86 -15.14 3.30
N GLU A 397 13.72 -15.90 2.63
CA GLU A 397 14.58 -16.89 3.31
C GLU A 397 15.52 -16.18 4.28
N ASP A 398 16.07 -15.02 3.90
CA ASP A 398 16.92 -14.20 4.75
C ASP A 398 16.12 -13.64 5.95
N VAL A 399 14.91 -13.12 5.73
CA VAL A 399 14.03 -12.63 6.80
C VAL A 399 13.59 -13.77 7.73
N ALA A 400 13.22 -14.94 7.20
CA ALA A 400 12.81 -16.09 8.01
C ALA A 400 13.95 -16.60 8.91
N GLN A 401 15.21 -16.54 8.46
CA GLN A 401 16.38 -16.92 9.26
C GLN A 401 16.64 -15.95 10.41
N GLU A 402 16.23 -14.68 10.29
CA GLU A 402 16.40 -13.70 11.36
C GLU A 402 15.32 -13.77 12.45
N PHE A 403 14.17 -14.42 12.16
CA PHE A 403 13.07 -14.62 13.10
C PHE A 403 13.04 -16.01 13.75
N LEU A 404 13.89 -16.94 13.33
CA LEU A 404 14.11 -18.26 13.93
C LEU A 404 15.32 -18.26 14.90
#